data_1c5165042b3a3a8e0d03b940b8b4e074
#
_entry.id   1c5165042b3a3a8e0d03b940b8b4e074
#
_cell.length_a   1.000
_cell.length_b   1.000
_cell.length_c   1.000
_cell.angle_alpha   90.00
_cell.angle_beta   90.00
_cell.angle_gamma   90.00
#
_symmetry.space_group_name_H-M   'P 1'
#
loop_
_entity.id
_entity.type
_entity.pdbx_description
1 polymer ?
#
loop_
_entity_poly.entity_id
_entity_poly.type
_entity_poly.pdbx_seq_one_letter_code
_entity_poly.pdbx_strand_id
1 'polypeptide(L)'
;MKVTFLIVFLLAGIFNTNAQKAYIIHDFMKDYTLYFVQQTINSEIKEYYKLTENKSPKTVLEYGAKELSKPQISKTAKTAAFKSISNSNIRILGDVNFDGRPDIIIHDTEKFDEGCYSPIANASIFINTTTDFSYSQTISEVYNGAYCMRGGSFDIDTKNKRLITWSSGGASLHGCEHYSVLGKEAKMVATYQEDGYFPSPYCNITGKKWENNKWVSFTSLSLYEEGLKTNKLLSFDTKNGKGRVILFKADNVLYYAFRKNDEYNFISFAHPSSPEKASKAAFKFRKQNTGYELEFNSGSIKYILYETADNVGIKINVNGKISDWQGIAKKGTLDTLTHNKFINVTNE
;
A
#
# COMPACT_ATOMS: atom_id res chain seq x y z
N MET A 1 71.98 -48.70 9.27
CA MET A 1 70.98 -47.89 9.98
C MET A 1 69.91 -47.44 8.98
N LYS A 2 68.74 -48.06 8.99
CA LYS A 2 67.59 -47.62 8.18
C LYS A 2 66.65 -46.82 9.09
N VAL A 3 66.48 -45.54 8.78
CA VAL A 3 65.56 -44.66 9.48
C VAL A 3 64.21 -44.77 8.77
N THR A 4 63.23 -45.35 9.45
CA THR A 4 61.86 -45.46 8.94
C THR A 4 61.10 -44.19 9.37
N PHE A 5 60.75 -43.35 8.40
CA PHE A 5 59.85 -42.18 8.64
C PHE A 5 58.43 -42.67 8.73
N LEU A 6 57.85 -42.56 9.91
CA LEU A 6 56.41 -42.78 10.16
C LEU A 6 55.66 -41.49 9.85
N ILE A 7 54.96 -41.45 8.70
CA ILE A 7 54.06 -40.33 8.36
C ILE A 7 52.73 -40.58 9.07
N VAL A 8 52.45 -39.88 10.14
CA VAL A 8 51.16 -39.86 10.80
C VAL A 8 50.26 -38.88 10.00
N PHE A 9 49.39 -39.44 9.19
CA PHE A 9 48.28 -38.65 8.62
C PHE A 9 47.29 -38.31 9.75
N LEU A 10 47.36 -37.08 10.24
CA LEU A 10 46.27 -36.50 11.00
C LEU A 10 45.14 -36.21 10.04
N LEU A 11 44.17 -37.14 9.95
CA LEU A 11 42.86 -36.89 9.41
C LEU A 11 42.19 -35.90 10.40
N ALA A 12 42.37 -34.60 10.17
CA ALA A 12 41.53 -33.58 10.72
C ALA A 12 40.13 -33.76 10.03
N GLY A 13 39.30 -34.57 10.65
CA GLY A 13 37.91 -34.63 10.31
C GLY A 13 37.34 -33.22 10.50
N ILE A 14 37.02 -32.59 9.38
CA ILE A 14 36.23 -31.37 9.37
C ILE A 14 34.87 -31.78 9.87
N PHE A 15 34.68 -31.77 11.21
CA PHE A 15 33.35 -31.79 11.78
C PHE A 15 32.71 -30.47 11.40
N ASN A 16 31.92 -30.47 10.31
CA ASN A 16 30.96 -29.43 10.08
C ASN A 16 29.98 -29.48 11.26
N THR A 17 30.27 -28.75 12.32
CA THR A 17 29.36 -28.52 13.41
C THR A 17 28.22 -27.67 12.86
N ASN A 18 27.19 -28.32 12.34
CA ASN A 18 25.93 -27.71 11.98
C ASN A 18 25.35 -27.05 13.24
N ALA A 19 25.68 -25.78 13.47
CA ALA A 19 25.24 -25.07 14.65
C ALA A 19 23.72 -24.88 14.57
N GLN A 20 22.99 -25.71 15.33
CA GLN A 20 21.55 -25.55 15.47
C GLN A 20 21.27 -24.42 16.47
N LYS A 21 20.35 -23.51 16.07
CA LYS A 21 19.80 -22.48 16.94
C LYS A 21 18.35 -22.80 17.22
N ALA A 22 17.97 -22.85 18.47
CA ALA A 22 16.58 -23.09 18.88
C ALA A 22 16.15 -22.02 19.89
N TYR A 23 14.95 -21.45 19.68
CA TYR A 23 14.40 -20.38 20.49
C TYR A 23 12.95 -20.63 20.89
N ILE A 24 12.58 -20.15 22.08
CA ILE A 24 11.21 -20.04 22.56
C ILE A 24 10.88 -18.56 22.70
N ILE A 25 9.85 -18.09 22.04
CA ILE A 25 9.50 -16.68 21.91
C ILE A 25 8.08 -16.49 22.43
N HIS A 26 7.94 -15.93 23.62
CA HIS A 26 6.66 -15.71 24.29
C HIS A 26 5.98 -14.41 23.86
N ASP A 27 6.73 -13.46 23.28
CA ASP A 27 6.26 -12.15 22.84
C ASP A 27 6.02 -12.06 21.32
N PHE A 28 5.93 -13.19 20.62
CA PHE A 28 5.64 -13.19 19.19
C PHE A 28 4.24 -12.65 18.92
N MET A 29 3.23 -13.20 19.63
CA MET A 29 1.85 -12.69 19.62
C MET A 29 1.26 -12.89 21.03
N LYS A 30 0.29 -12.04 21.41
CA LYS A 30 -0.28 -11.97 22.75
C LYS A 30 -0.70 -13.33 23.36
N ASP A 31 -1.33 -14.17 22.54
CA ASP A 31 -1.93 -15.44 23.01
C ASP A 31 -1.15 -16.68 22.55
N TYR A 32 0.03 -16.49 21.96
CA TYR A 32 0.80 -17.57 21.35
C TYR A 32 2.29 -17.54 21.69
N THR A 33 2.86 -18.73 21.83
CA THR A 33 4.32 -18.93 21.94
C THR A 33 4.83 -19.55 20.65
N LEU A 34 5.88 -18.92 20.07
CA LEU A 34 6.57 -19.41 18.89
C LEU A 34 7.80 -20.21 19.30
N TYR A 35 7.91 -21.44 18.82
CA TYR A 35 9.11 -22.24 18.82
C TYR A 35 9.76 -22.13 17.45
N PHE A 36 10.99 -21.67 17.40
CA PHE A 36 11.74 -21.46 16.18
C PHE A 36 13.05 -22.26 16.23
N VAL A 37 13.31 -23.05 15.20
CA VAL A 37 14.56 -23.79 15.03
C VAL A 37 15.17 -23.42 13.69
N GLN A 38 16.47 -23.13 13.68
CA GLN A 38 17.26 -22.88 12.48
C GLN A 38 18.51 -23.73 12.50
N GLN A 39 18.82 -24.39 11.40
CA GLN A 39 20.04 -25.20 11.24
C GLN A 39 20.55 -25.08 9.80
N THR A 40 21.88 -25.02 9.66
CA THR A 40 22.51 -25.14 8.34
C THR A 40 22.75 -26.61 8.02
N ILE A 41 22.13 -27.10 6.95
CA ILE A 41 22.28 -28.47 6.45
C ILE A 41 22.72 -28.38 4.98
N ASN A 42 23.86 -28.96 4.62
CA ASN A 42 24.40 -28.95 3.24
C ASN A 42 24.51 -27.53 2.65
N SER A 43 24.95 -26.57 3.46
CA SER A 43 25.05 -25.12 3.13
C SER A 43 23.73 -24.40 2.96
N GLU A 44 22.59 -25.04 3.15
CA GLU A 44 21.27 -24.43 3.15
C GLU A 44 20.77 -24.17 4.58
N ILE A 45 20.10 -23.05 4.79
CA ILE A 45 19.47 -22.73 6.08
C ILE A 45 18.08 -23.35 6.09
N LYS A 46 17.91 -24.38 6.91
CA LYS A 46 16.60 -24.99 7.17
C LYS A 46 15.97 -24.39 8.41
N GLU A 47 14.69 -24.05 8.31
CA GLU A 47 13.92 -23.46 9.41
C GLU A 47 12.67 -24.29 9.70
N TYR A 48 12.29 -24.30 10.98
CA TYR A 48 11.08 -24.93 11.46
C TYR A 48 10.39 -24.01 12.46
N TYR A 49 9.10 -23.87 12.33
CA TYR A 49 8.23 -23.04 13.15
C TYR A 49 7.10 -23.87 13.75
N LYS A 50 6.89 -23.71 15.06
CA LYS A 50 5.75 -24.28 15.76
C LYS A 50 5.13 -23.21 16.64
N LEU A 51 3.84 -22.95 16.46
CA LEU A 51 3.08 -22.02 17.26
C LEU A 51 2.11 -22.79 18.17
N THR A 52 2.11 -22.45 19.45
CA THR A 52 1.20 -23.04 20.44
C THR A 52 0.43 -21.95 21.17
N GLU A 53 -0.79 -22.26 21.60
CA GLU A 53 -1.55 -21.37 22.48
C GLU A 53 -0.91 -21.28 23.87
N ASN A 54 -0.89 -20.08 24.47
CA ASN A 54 -0.35 -19.89 25.82
C ASN A 54 -1.22 -20.55 26.91
N LYS A 55 -2.54 -20.66 26.67
CA LYS A 55 -3.50 -21.24 27.62
C LYS A 55 -3.68 -22.74 27.48
N SER A 56 -3.23 -23.31 26.39
CA SER A 56 -3.35 -24.73 26.07
C SER A 56 -2.11 -25.15 25.30
N PRO A 57 -1.48 -26.30 25.57
CA PRO A 57 -0.32 -26.76 24.80
C PRO A 57 -0.69 -27.19 23.38
N LYS A 58 -1.85 -26.80 22.88
CA LYS A 58 -2.33 -27.12 21.53
C LYS A 58 -1.43 -26.44 20.50
N THR A 59 -0.92 -27.22 19.56
CA THR A 59 -0.23 -26.71 18.38
C THR A 59 -1.27 -26.16 17.39
N VAL A 60 -1.14 -24.87 17.02
CA VAL A 60 -2.05 -24.16 16.10
C VAL A 60 -1.43 -23.92 14.74
N LEU A 61 -0.09 -24.01 14.64
CA LEU A 61 0.65 -24.00 13.38
C LEU A 61 1.93 -24.83 13.51
N GLU A 62 2.24 -25.56 12.46
CA GLU A 62 3.54 -26.23 12.27
C GLU A 62 3.96 -26.09 10.81
N TYR A 63 5.16 -25.54 10.55
CA TYR A 63 5.63 -25.22 9.22
C TYR A 63 7.15 -25.35 9.11
N GLY A 64 7.64 -25.73 7.91
CA GLY A 64 9.06 -25.81 7.60
C GLY A 64 9.62 -27.22 7.60
N ALA A 65 10.93 -27.35 7.77
CA ALA A 65 11.67 -28.61 7.70
C ALA A 65 11.33 -29.55 8.86
N LYS A 66 10.51 -30.55 8.60
CA LYS A 66 9.99 -31.49 9.62
C LYS A 66 11.09 -32.32 10.29
N GLU A 67 12.22 -32.52 9.64
CA GLU A 67 13.39 -33.16 10.21
C GLU A 67 13.96 -32.39 11.41
N LEU A 68 13.70 -31.07 11.49
CA LEU A 68 14.09 -30.24 12.63
C LEU A 68 13.06 -30.25 13.78
N SER A 69 11.87 -30.83 13.56
CA SER A 69 10.73 -30.75 14.49
C SER A 69 10.87 -31.66 15.70
N LYS A 70 11.74 -32.67 15.65
CA LYS A 70 11.87 -33.72 16.70
C LYS A 70 13.11 -33.44 17.57
N PRO A 71 13.16 -33.88 18.68
CA PRO A 71 13.34 -33.74 20.11
C PRO A 71 14.20 -32.56 20.61
N GLN A 72 14.60 -31.65 19.80
CA GLN A 72 15.65 -30.67 20.16
C GLN A 72 15.11 -29.39 20.83
N ILE A 73 13.83 -29.06 20.64
CA ILE A 73 13.22 -27.84 21.22
C ILE A 73 13.25 -27.88 22.76
N SER A 74 13.14 -29.06 23.37
CA SER A 74 12.98 -29.18 24.82
C SER A 74 14.27 -29.06 25.66
N LYS A 75 15.46 -29.29 25.08
CA LYS A 75 16.72 -29.35 25.86
C LYS A 75 17.72 -28.22 25.59
N THR A 76 17.63 -27.56 24.44
CA THR A 76 18.63 -26.55 24.01
C THR A 76 18.03 -25.20 23.66
N ALA A 77 16.70 -25.08 23.60
CA ALA A 77 16.04 -23.84 23.24
C ALA A 77 16.28 -22.74 24.29
N LYS A 78 16.67 -21.56 23.84
CA LYS A 78 16.84 -20.36 24.66
C LYS A 78 15.61 -19.47 24.55
N THR A 79 15.13 -18.95 25.68
CA THR A 79 14.14 -17.90 25.66
C THR A 79 14.75 -16.65 25.00
N ALA A 80 14.08 -16.09 24.01
CA ALA A 80 14.52 -14.89 23.30
C ALA A 80 13.34 -13.98 23.03
N ALA A 81 13.59 -12.68 22.93
CA ALA A 81 12.60 -11.73 22.43
C ALA A 81 12.51 -11.83 20.89
N PHE A 82 11.31 -11.66 20.34
CA PHE A 82 11.10 -11.74 18.89
C PHE A 82 12.01 -10.77 18.12
N LYS A 83 12.22 -9.55 18.65
CA LYS A 83 13.12 -8.54 18.08
C LYS A 83 14.57 -9.00 17.93
N SER A 84 15.01 -9.97 18.73
CA SER A 84 16.38 -10.49 18.67
C SER A 84 16.59 -11.55 17.57
N ILE A 85 15.51 -11.97 16.88
CA ILE A 85 15.54 -12.95 15.80
C ILE A 85 15.35 -12.23 14.46
N SER A 86 16.24 -11.30 14.17
CA SER A 86 16.17 -10.43 12.98
C SER A 86 16.17 -11.20 11.65
N ASN A 87 16.68 -12.44 11.65
CA ASN A 87 16.84 -13.26 10.45
C ASN A 87 15.77 -14.35 10.28
N SER A 88 14.72 -14.38 11.12
CA SER A 88 13.63 -15.33 10.91
C SER A 88 12.74 -14.91 9.74
N ASN A 89 12.30 -15.86 8.94
CA ASN A 89 11.41 -15.61 7.80
C ASN A 89 9.94 -15.45 8.20
N ILE A 90 9.58 -15.69 9.46
CA ILE A 90 8.22 -15.49 9.97
C ILE A 90 7.98 -14.05 10.42
N ARG A 91 6.81 -13.49 10.09
CA ARG A 91 6.38 -12.13 10.48
C ARG A 91 4.89 -12.10 10.81
N ILE A 92 4.48 -11.14 11.62
CA ILE A 92 3.09 -10.74 11.76
C ILE A 92 2.77 -9.84 10.58
N LEU A 93 1.82 -10.23 9.74
CA LEU A 93 1.46 -9.48 8.53
C LEU A 93 0.40 -8.40 8.81
N GLY A 94 -0.45 -8.62 9.79
CA GLY A 94 -1.63 -7.82 10.10
C GLY A 94 -2.90 -8.63 9.87
N ASP A 95 -4.04 -7.98 9.95
CA ASP A 95 -5.36 -8.59 9.76
C ASP A 95 -5.75 -8.50 8.28
N VAL A 96 -5.37 -9.50 7.47
CA VAL A 96 -5.57 -9.50 6.02
C VAL A 96 -6.97 -9.94 5.60
N ASN A 97 -7.71 -10.60 6.50
CA ASN A 97 -9.09 -11.04 6.25
C ASN A 97 -10.14 -10.17 6.97
N PHE A 98 -9.70 -9.15 7.72
CA PHE A 98 -10.53 -8.15 8.40
C PHE A 98 -11.46 -8.73 9.47
N ASP A 99 -11.01 -9.78 10.16
CA ASP A 99 -11.77 -10.45 11.24
C ASP A 99 -11.35 -9.99 12.66
N GLY A 100 -10.40 -9.06 12.75
CA GLY A 100 -9.91 -8.48 14.00
C GLY A 100 -8.73 -9.23 14.62
N ARG A 101 -8.23 -10.29 13.99
CA ARG A 101 -7.08 -11.08 14.45
C ARG A 101 -5.89 -10.88 13.51
N PRO A 102 -4.70 -10.70 14.05
CA PRO A 102 -3.51 -10.58 13.20
C PRO A 102 -3.13 -11.94 12.60
N ASP A 103 -2.78 -11.94 11.33
CA ASP A 103 -2.34 -13.07 10.55
C ASP A 103 -0.81 -13.10 10.45
N ILE A 104 -0.27 -14.20 9.96
CA ILE A 104 1.17 -14.37 9.82
C ILE A 104 1.57 -14.69 8.38
N ILE A 105 2.81 -14.31 8.06
CA ILE A 105 3.49 -14.63 6.81
C ILE A 105 4.80 -15.32 7.11
N ILE A 106 5.11 -16.34 6.32
CA ILE A 106 6.40 -17.04 6.34
C ILE A 106 6.98 -16.96 4.94
N HIS A 107 8.15 -16.32 4.80
CA HIS A 107 8.88 -16.26 3.54
C HIS A 107 9.73 -17.51 3.35
N ASP A 108 9.70 -18.08 2.15
CA ASP A 108 10.59 -19.17 1.73
C ASP A 108 11.68 -18.59 0.83
N THR A 109 12.74 -18.09 1.43
CA THR A 109 13.85 -17.45 0.69
C THR A 109 14.72 -18.44 -0.07
N GLU A 110 14.60 -19.75 0.21
CA GLU A 110 15.34 -20.78 -0.52
C GLU A 110 14.75 -21.09 -1.90
N LYS A 111 13.48 -20.77 -2.09
CA LYS A 111 12.74 -21.00 -3.35
C LYS A 111 12.52 -19.71 -4.14
N PHE A 112 13.52 -18.85 -4.16
CA PHE A 112 13.46 -17.63 -4.97
C PHE A 112 13.25 -17.98 -6.45
N ASP A 113 12.17 -17.45 -7.03
CA ASP A 113 11.92 -17.53 -8.46
C ASP A 113 12.77 -16.45 -9.16
N GLU A 114 13.76 -16.87 -9.96
CA GLU A 114 14.64 -15.96 -10.72
C GLU A 114 13.86 -15.02 -11.67
N GLY A 115 12.61 -15.34 -11.99
CA GLY A 115 11.71 -14.48 -12.76
C GLY A 115 11.12 -13.32 -11.97
N CYS A 116 11.22 -13.31 -10.63
CA CYS A 116 10.67 -12.28 -9.77
C CYS A 116 11.68 -11.19 -9.42
N TYR A 117 11.20 -9.95 -9.22
CA TYR A 117 12.05 -8.81 -8.84
C TYR A 117 12.44 -8.79 -7.37
N SER A 118 11.73 -9.51 -6.50
CA SER A 118 11.98 -9.49 -5.07
C SER A 118 12.06 -10.91 -4.48
N PRO A 119 13.07 -11.18 -3.62
CA PRO A 119 13.20 -12.48 -2.95
C PRO A 119 12.07 -12.77 -1.96
N ILE A 120 11.30 -11.77 -1.55
CA ILE A 120 10.14 -11.96 -0.67
C ILE A 120 8.88 -12.38 -1.43
N ALA A 121 8.94 -12.54 -2.75
CA ALA A 121 7.83 -12.98 -3.59
C ALA A 121 7.50 -14.48 -3.47
N ASN A 122 8.15 -15.18 -2.55
CA ASN A 122 7.81 -16.57 -2.21
C ASN A 122 7.46 -16.67 -0.73
N ALA A 123 6.19 -16.52 -0.45
CA ALA A 123 5.68 -16.50 0.92
C ALA A 123 4.41 -17.32 1.06
N SER A 124 4.21 -17.86 2.26
CA SER A 124 2.99 -18.53 2.68
C SER A 124 2.29 -17.68 3.73
N ILE A 125 1.03 -17.35 3.51
CA ILE A 125 0.19 -16.57 4.44
C ILE A 125 -0.76 -17.53 5.15
N PHE A 126 -0.82 -17.37 6.47
CA PHE A 126 -1.65 -18.18 7.36
C PHE A 126 -2.63 -17.29 8.11
N ILE A 127 -3.90 -17.55 7.92
CA ILE A 127 -5.01 -16.83 8.55
C ILE A 127 -5.23 -17.37 9.96
N ASN A 128 -5.23 -16.46 10.92
CA ASN A 128 -5.53 -16.74 12.31
C ASN A 128 -7.05 -16.98 12.49
N THR A 129 -7.46 -18.22 12.49
CA THR A 129 -8.86 -18.60 12.74
C THR A 129 -9.16 -18.63 14.25
N THR A 130 -10.36 -19.03 14.65
CA THR A 130 -10.68 -19.22 16.07
C THR A 130 -10.01 -20.43 16.69
N THR A 131 -9.50 -21.35 15.87
CA THR A 131 -9.00 -22.67 16.32
C THR A 131 -7.56 -22.96 15.93
N ASP A 132 -7.03 -22.34 14.88
CA ASP A 132 -5.71 -22.61 14.31
C ASP A 132 -5.25 -21.48 13.37
N PHE A 133 -4.09 -21.66 12.74
CA PHE A 133 -3.61 -20.87 11.61
C PHE A 133 -3.76 -21.68 10.32
N SER A 134 -4.67 -21.24 9.45
CA SER A 134 -5.00 -21.94 8.21
C SER A 134 -4.31 -21.29 7.01
N TYR A 135 -3.59 -22.07 6.22
CA TYR A 135 -2.96 -21.59 4.98
C TYR A 135 -3.99 -20.99 4.01
N SER A 136 -3.69 -19.82 3.48
CA SER A 136 -4.45 -19.17 2.42
C SER A 136 -3.66 -19.18 1.12
N GLN A 137 -4.07 -19.99 0.17
CA GLN A 137 -3.44 -20.04 -1.14
C GLN A 137 -3.66 -18.73 -1.89
N THR A 138 -4.89 -18.26 -1.99
CA THR A 138 -5.22 -17.09 -2.83
C THR A 138 -4.59 -15.79 -2.31
N ILE A 139 -4.53 -15.59 -0.97
CA ILE A 139 -3.86 -14.40 -0.40
C ILE A 139 -2.34 -14.52 -0.58
N SER A 140 -1.77 -15.72 -0.45
CA SER A 140 -0.34 -15.95 -0.73
C SER A 140 -0.01 -15.65 -2.20
N GLU A 141 -0.86 -16.08 -3.14
CA GLU A 141 -0.70 -15.79 -4.56
C GLU A 141 -0.77 -14.29 -4.86
N VAL A 142 -1.70 -13.56 -4.24
CA VAL A 142 -1.81 -12.09 -4.35
C VAL A 142 -0.54 -11.40 -3.85
N TYR A 143 -0.06 -11.79 -2.66
CA TYR A 143 1.17 -11.24 -2.09
C TYR A 143 2.39 -11.53 -2.97
N ASN A 144 2.57 -12.78 -3.35
CA ASN A 144 3.70 -13.22 -4.17
C ASN A 144 3.68 -12.57 -5.55
N GLY A 145 2.52 -12.50 -6.19
CA GLY A 145 2.32 -11.80 -7.45
C GLY A 145 2.69 -10.33 -7.38
N ALA A 146 2.30 -9.63 -6.30
CA ALA A 146 2.66 -8.24 -6.11
C ALA A 146 4.19 -8.05 -6.05
N TYR A 147 4.88 -8.79 -5.20
CA TYR A 147 6.34 -8.66 -5.04
C TYR A 147 7.14 -9.29 -6.17
N CYS A 148 6.53 -10.17 -6.99
CA CYS A 148 7.16 -10.66 -8.22
C CYS A 148 7.28 -9.57 -9.28
N MET A 149 6.42 -8.56 -9.26
CA MET A 149 6.45 -7.44 -10.19
C MET A 149 7.50 -6.40 -9.78
N ARG A 150 8.04 -5.68 -10.77
CA ARG A 150 8.95 -4.55 -10.53
C ARG A 150 8.29 -3.48 -9.68
N GLY A 151 8.98 -3.03 -8.62
CA GLY A 151 8.47 -1.99 -7.71
C GLY A 151 7.15 -2.37 -7.05
N GLY A 152 6.89 -3.66 -6.94
CA GLY A 152 5.64 -4.17 -6.39
C GLY A 152 5.51 -3.96 -4.89
N SER A 153 4.30 -3.71 -4.43
CA SER A 153 3.94 -3.62 -3.02
C SER A 153 2.59 -4.28 -2.74
N PHE A 154 2.38 -4.59 -1.48
CA PHE A 154 1.15 -5.17 -0.96
C PHE A 154 0.71 -4.38 0.27
N ASP A 155 -0.51 -3.85 0.24
CA ASP A 155 -1.09 -3.04 1.28
C ASP A 155 -2.41 -3.61 1.80
N ILE A 156 -2.70 -3.34 3.09
CA ILE A 156 -3.93 -3.74 3.77
C ILE A 156 -4.76 -2.48 4.04
N ASP A 157 -5.78 -2.23 3.23
CA ASP A 157 -6.74 -1.14 3.45
C ASP A 157 -7.83 -1.57 4.42
N THR A 158 -7.60 -1.34 5.70
CA THR A 158 -8.54 -1.70 6.77
C THR A 158 -9.84 -0.91 6.71
N LYS A 159 -9.82 0.33 6.17
CA LYS A 159 -11.00 1.19 6.05
C LYS A 159 -12.01 0.61 5.07
N ASN A 160 -11.55 0.19 3.90
CA ASN A 160 -12.40 -0.32 2.82
C ASN A 160 -12.44 -1.85 2.78
N LYS A 161 -11.71 -2.53 3.70
CA LYS A 161 -11.56 -3.98 3.77
C LYS A 161 -11.09 -4.57 2.43
N ARG A 162 -9.93 -4.09 1.95
CA ARG A 162 -9.30 -4.50 0.70
C ARG A 162 -7.83 -4.83 0.90
N LEU A 163 -7.37 -5.82 0.16
CA LEU A 163 -5.94 -5.95 -0.13
C LEU A 163 -5.67 -5.20 -1.44
N ILE A 164 -4.58 -4.45 -1.47
CA ILE A 164 -4.21 -3.63 -2.62
C ILE A 164 -2.79 -4.00 -3.04
N THR A 165 -2.60 -4.23 -4.33
CA THR A 165 -1.27 -4.47 -4.91
C THR A 165 -0.93 -3.37 -5.89
N TRP A 166 0.35 -3.01 -5.92
CA TRP A 166 0.92 -2.06 -6.86
C TRP A 166 2.06 -2.70 -7.64
N SER A 167 2.26 -2.25 -8.86
CA SER A 167 3.39 -2.62 -9.70
C SER A 167 3.82 -1.44 -10.57
N SER A 168 5.11 -1.39 -10.92
CA SER A 168 5.66 -0.33 -11.78
C SER A 168 6.03 -0.91 -13.13
N GLY A 169 5.39 -0.41 -14.19
CA GLY A 169 5.74 -0.68 -15.59
C GLY A 169 6.80 0.28 -16.15
N GLY A 170 7.17 1.32 -15.37
CA GLY A 170 8.09 2.38 -15.76
C GLY A 170 7.90 3.64 -14.93
N ALA A 171 8.53 4.74 -15.33
CA ALA A 171 8.48 6.01 -14.58
C ALA A 171 7.08 6.63 -14.51
N SER A 172 6.20 6.32 -15.43
CA SER A 172 4.86 6.94 -15.52
C SER A 172 3.73 5.92 -15.58
N LEU A 173 4.03 4.63 -15.66
CA LEU A 173 3.04 3.56 -15.79
C LEU A 173 3.03 2.69 -14.54
N HIS A 174 1.90 2.67 -13.83
CA HIS A 174 1.71 1.85 -12.63
C HIS A 174 0.46 1.00 -12.77
N GLY A 175 0.52 -0.23 -12.29
CA GLY A 175 -0.63 -1.12 -12.18
C GLY A 175 -1.11 -1.18 -10.74
N CYS A 176 -2.40 -1.26 -10.53
CA CYS A 176 -3.02 -1.43 -9.22
C CYS A 176 -4.15 -2.44 -9.28
N GLU A 177 -4.23 -3.30 -8.29
CA GLU A 177 -5.30 -4.28 -8.16
C GLU A 177 -5.87 -4.25 -6.75
N HIS A 178 -7.18 -4.39 -6.64
CA HIS A 178 -7.90 -4.45 -5.38
C HIS A 178 -8.58 -5.81 -5.22
N TYR A 179 -8.46 -6.38 -4.04
CA TYR A 179 -9.05 -7.67 -3.71
C TYR A 179 -9.97 -7.56 -2.50
N SER A 180 -11.18 -8.13 -2.61
CA SER A 180 -12.01 -8.42 -1.45
C SER A 180 -11.58 -9.74 -0.82
N VAL A 181 -11.69 -9.86 0.51
CA VAL A 181 -11.35 -11.09 1.21
C VAL A 181 -12.56 -11.60 1.95
N LEU A 182 -12.81 -12.90 1.85
CA LEU A 182 -13.82 -13.61 2.63
C LEU A 182 -13.18 -14.86 3.24
N GLY A 183 -13.05 -14.87 4.56
CA GLY A 183 -12.32 -15.92 5.27
C GLY A 183 -10.86 -15.98 4.84
N LYS A 184 -10.47 -17.01 4.12
CA LYS A 184 -9.11 -17.19 3.60
C LYS A 184 -8.99 -17.03 2.07
N GLU A 185 -10.07 -16.57 1.42
CA GLU A 185 -10.11 -16.44 -0.04
C GLU A 185 -10.07 -14.98 -0.45
N ALA A 186 -9.10 -14.61 -1.30
CA ALA A 186 -9.02 -13.31 -1.93
C ALA A 186 -9.60 -13.39 -3.35
N LYS A 187 -10.40 -12.37 -3.71
CA LYS A 187 -10.99 -12.25 -5.05
C LYS A 187 -10.78 -10.84 -5.58
N MET A 188 -10.21 -10.72 -6.78
CA MET A 188 -10.03 -9.43 -7.45
C MET A 188 -11.39 -8.75 -7.68
N VAL A 189 -11.51 -7.49 -7.30
CA VAL A 189 -12.72 -6.67 -7.46
C VAL A 189 -12.47 -5.40 -8.27
N ALA A 190 -11.22 -4.98 -8.44
CA ALA A 190 -10.85 -3.94 -9.38
C ALA A 190 -9.41 -4.14 -9.85
N THR A 191 -9.14 -3.67 -11.06
CA THR A 191 -7.79 -3.50 -11.59
C THR A 191 -7.75 -2.26 -12.45
N TYR A 192 -6.68 -1.48 -12.36
CA TYR A 192 -6.50 -0.31 -13.20
C TYR A 192 -5.02 -0.02 -13.43
N GLN A 193 -4.77 0.75 -14.47
CA GLN A 193 -3.46 1.32 -14.77
C GLN A 193 -3.51 2.83 -14.60
N GLU A 194 -2.47 3.38 -14.02
CA GLU A 194 -2.15 4.80 -14.02
C GLU A 194 -1.13 5.06 -15.12
N ASP A 195 -1.43 6.01 -16.01
CA ASP A 195 -0.54 6.45 -17.06
C ASP A 195 -0.30 7.95 -16.91
N GLY A 196 0.87 8.30 -16.38
CA GLY A 196 1.31 9.68 -16.21
C GLY A 196 1.91 10.19 -17.52
N TYR A 197 1.49 11.36 -17.96
CA TYR A 197 2.00 12.01 -19.14
C TYR A 197 2.60 13.39 -18.79
N PHE A 198 3.92 13.50 -18.86
CA PHE A 198 4.58 14.80 -18.73
C PHE A 198 4.27 15.66 -19.97
N PRO A 199 3.87 16.95 -19.84
CA PRO A 199 3.85 17.79 -18.64
C PRO A 199 2.49 17.84 -17.89
N SER A 200 1.63 16.83 -17.98
CA SER A 200 0.36 16.81 -17.27
C SER A 200 0.54 16.65 -15.75
N PRO A 201 -0.18 17.41 -14.91
CA PRO A 201 -0.23 17.17 -13.47
C PRO A 201 -1.16 16.01 -13.09
N TYR A 202 -1.73 15.32 -14.08
CA TYR A 202 -2.64 14.20 -13.89
C TYR A 202 -2.10 12.94 -14.55
N CYS A 203 -2.38 11.80 -13.92
CA CYS A 203 -2.33 10.50 -14.56
C CYS A 203 -3.71 10.13 -15.10
N ASN A 204 -3.75 9.54 -16.28
CA ASN A 204 -4.94 8.90 -16.79
C ASN A 204 -5.11 7.55 -16.11
N ILE A 205 -6.30 7.30 -15.60
CA ILE A 205 -6.67 6.02 -15.02
C ILE A 205 -7.57 5.27 -16.01
N THR A 206 -7.18 4.06 -16.35
CA THR A 206 -7.99 3.15 -17.18
C THR A 206 -8.07 1.81 -16.48
N GLY A 207 -9.27 1.31 -16.26
CA GLY A 207 -9.46 0.07 -15.53
C GLY A 207 -10.83 -0.54 -15.64
N LYS A 208 -11.03 -1.56 -14.84
CA LYS A 208 -12.33 -2.24 -14.67
C LYS A 208 -12.54 -2.60 -13.20
N LYS A 209 -13.80 -2.59 -12.79
CA LYS A 209 -14.22 -2.95 -11.43
C LYS A 209 -15.44 -3.89 -11.48
N TRP A 210 -15.56 -4.70 -10.44
CA TRP A 210 -16.66 -5.64 -10.31
C TRP A 210 -17.84 -4.95 -9.65
N GLU A 211 -18.91 -4.73 -10.40
CA GLU A 211 -20.15 -4.12 -9.94
C GLU A 211 -21.35 -4.88 -10.51
N ASN A 212 -22.36 -5.12 -9.65
CA ASN A 212 -23.60 -5.81 -10.07
C ASN A 212 -23.34 -7.14 -10.78
N ASN A 213 -22.42 -7.95 -10.25
CA ASN A 213 -22.02 -9.26 -10.77
C ASN A 213 -21.42 -9.24 -12.19
N LYS A 214 -20.81 -8.11 -12.60
CA LYS A 214 -20.11 -8.00 -13.88
C LYS A 214 -18.91 -7.05 -13.78
N TRP A 215 -17.97 -7.22 -14.68
CA TRP A 215 -16.88 -6.26 -14.87
C TRP A 215 -17.35 -5.03 -15.63
N VAL A 216 -17.15 -3.85 -15.08
CA VAL A 216 -17.47 -2.56 -15.67
C VAL A 216 -16.20 -1.78 -15.90
N SER A 217 -15.91 -1.40 -17.16
CA SER A 217 -14.78 -0.55 -17.49
C SER A 217 -15.03 0.89 -17.03
N PHE A 218 -13.97 1.56 -16.59
CA PHE A 218 -14.02 2.97 -16.21
C PHE A 218 -12.74 3.69 -16.62
N THR A 219 -12.85 5.01 -16.74
CA THR A 219 -11.73 5.94 -16.86
C THR A 219 -11.86 7.02 -15.80
N SER A 220 -10.73 7.53 -15.32
CA SER A 220 -10.66 8.59 -14.31
C SER A 220 -9.34 9.32 -14.40
N LEU A 221 -9.05 10.16 -13.41
CA LEU A 221 -7.77 10.84 -13.25
C LEU A 221 -7.26 10.64 -11.82
N SER A 222 -5.94 10.65 -11.66
CA SER A 222 -5.28 10.87 -10.36
C SER A 222 -4.31 12.05 -10.46
N LEU A 223 -3.81 12.54 -9.32
CA LEU A 223 -2.72 13.54 -9.33
C LEU A 223 -1.40 12.82 -9.58
N TYR A 224 -0.63 13.34 -10.52
CA TYR A 224 0.71 12.85 -10.80
C TYR A 224 1.70 13.46 -9.80
N GLU A 225 2.02 12.72 -8.75
CA GLU A 225 2.85 13.24 -7.64
C GLU A 225 4.36 13.21 -7.95
N GLU A 226 4.82 12.38 -8.89
CA GLU A 226 6.25 12.20 -9.19
C GLU A 226 6.79 13.10 -10.30
N GLY A 227 5.97 13.63 -11.18
CA GLY A 227 6.41 14.31 -12.41
C GLY A 227 6.58 15.81 -12.28
N LEU A 228 5.53 16.53 -11.99
CA LEU A 228 5.53 17.98 -11.81
C LEU A 228 5.47 18.31 -10.32
N LYS A 229 6.31 19.25 -9.88
CA LYS A 229 6.18 19.82 -8.53
C LYS A 229 4.82 20.50 -8.40
N THR A 230 3.81 19.75 -8.01
CA THR A 230 2.51 20.30 -7.69
C THR A 230 2.59 20.98 -6.31
N ASN A 231 2.20 22.26 -6.25
CA ASN A 231 2.08 22.97 -4.99
C ASN A 231 0.61 23.18 -4.67
N LYS A 232 0.11 22.51 -3.63
CA LYS A 232 -1.27 22.64 -3.15
C LYS A 232 -1.43 24.02 -2.48
N LEU A 233 -2.31 24.84 -3.03
CA LEU A 233 -2.59 26.21 -2.56
C LEU A 233 -3.75 26.26 -1.58
N LEU A 234 -4.81 25.50 -1.86
CA LEU A 234 -5.99 25.36 -1.00
C LEU A 234 -6.53 23.93 -1.14
N SER A 235 -6.94 23.32 -0.03
CA SER A 235 -7.76 22.12 -0.07
C SER A 235 -8.71 22.08 1.12
N PHE A 236 -9.88 21.46 0.92
CA PHE A 236 -10.85 21.21 1.98
C PHE A 236 -11.77 20.05 1.63
N ASP A 237 -12.27 19.37 2.65
CA ASP A 237 -13.31 18.35 2.49
C ASP A 237 -14.68 19.03 2.46
N THR A 238 -15.59 18.57 1.61
CA THR A 238 -16.96 19.10 1.62
C THR A 238 -17.72 18.57 2.82
N LYS A 239 -18.41 19.45 3.57
CA LYS A 239 -19.17 19.09 4.78
C LYS A 239 -20.26 18.04 4.52
N ASN A 240 -20.78 18.00 3.31
CA ASN A 240 -21.76 17.00 2.87
C ASN A 240 -21.14 15.62 2.52
N GLY A 241 -19.82 15.44 2.73
CA GLY A 241 -19.11 14.18 2.53
C GLY A 241 -18.92 13.76 1.08
N LYS A 242 -19.24 14.62 0.09
CA LYS A 242 -19.13 14.24 -1.34
C LYS A 242 -17.71 14.06 -1.82
N GLY A 243 -16.74 14.78 -1.21
CA GLY A 243 -15.34 14.66 -1.59
C GLY A 243 -14.49 15.83 -1.12
N ARG A 244 -13.32 15.94 -1.72
CA ARG A 244 -12.31 16.98 -1.44
C ARG A 244 -12.08 17.88 -2.65
N VAL A 245 -12.11 19.18 -2.38
CA VAL A 245 -11.65 20.21 -3.31
C VAL A 245 -10.16 20.39 -3.14
N ILE A 246 -9.43 20.48 -4.26
CA ILE A 246 -8.00 20.70 -4.32
C ILE A 246 -7.72 21.78 -5.36
N LEU A 247 -7.12 22.89 -4.93
CA LEU A 247 -6.58 23.94 -5.80
C LEU A 247 -5.06 23.89 -5.69
N PHE A 248 -4.38 23.76 -6.82
CA PHE A 248 -2.94 23.62 -6.84
C PHE A 248 -2.34 24.31 -8.07
N LYS A 249 -1.05 24.59 -8.02
CA LYS A 249 -0.28 25.02 -9.18
C LYS A 249 0.65 23.91 -9.65
N ALA A 250 0.85 23.84 -10.96
CA ALA A 250 1.96 23.17 -11.62
C ALA A 250 2.57 24.17 -12.58
N ASP A 251 3.87 24.43 -12.42
CA ASP A 251 4.56 25.56 -13.04
C ASP A 251 3.86 26.91 -12.74
N ASN A 252 3.41 27.63 -13.78
CA ASN A 252 2.67 28.89 -13.67
C ASN A 252 1.19 28.75 -14.07
N VAL A 253 0.65 27.53 -14.05
CA VAL A 253 -0.75 27.22 -14.33
C VAL A 253 -1.48 26.88 -13.05
N LEU A 254 -2.66 27.44 -12.87
CA LEU A 254 -3.58 27.11 -11.78
C LEU A 254 -4.49 25.95 -12.21
N TYR A 255 -4.66 24.98 -11.32
CA TYR A 255 -5.50 23.79 -11.52
C TYR A 255 -6.47 23.63 -10.37
N TYR A 256 -7.67 23.22 -10.69
CA TYR A 256 -8.71 22.77 -9.76
C TYR A 256 -8.98 21.29 -9.97
N ALA A 257 -9.09 20.52 -8.89
CA ALA A 257 -9.52 19.12 -8.92
C ALA A 257 -10.57 18.88 -7.84
N PHE A 258 -11.55 18.06 -8.16
CA PHE A 258 -12.49 17.50 -7.20
C PHE A 258 -12.32 16.00 -7.13
N ARG A 259 -11.91 15.50 -5.95
CA ARG A 259 -11.71 14.09 -5.64
C ARG A 259 -12.92 13.56 -4.89
N LYS A 260 -13.57 12.53 -5.42
CA LYS A 260 -14.65 11.85 -4.70
C LYS A 260 -14.16 11.20 -3.42
N ASN A 261 -15.04 11.12 -2.43
CA ASN A 261 -14.79 10.33 -1.23
C ASN A 261 -15.30 8.90 -1.44
N ASP A 262 -14.67 8.18 -2.35
CA ASP A 262 -14.88 6.76 -2.63
C ASP A 262 -13.63 5.94 -2.31
N GLU A 263 -13.69 4.63 -2.46
CA GLU A 263 -12.59 3.72 -2.13
C GLU A 263 -11.32 3.92 -2.98
N TYR A 264 -11.45 4.51 -4.18
CA TYR A 264 -10.32 4.73 -5.08
C TYR A 264 -9.69 6.11 -4.95
N ASN A 265 -10.42 7.10 -4.36
CA ASN A 265 -9.99 8.49 -4.25
C ASN A 265 -9.63 9.16 -5.59
N PHE A 266 -10.24 8.75 -6.69
CA PHE A 266 -9.99 9.32 -8.00
C PHE A 266 -10.55 10.72 -8.16
N ILE A 267 -9.92 11.52 -9.06
CA ILE A 267 -10.43 12.81 -9.47
C ILE A 267 -11.63 12.60 -10.39
N SER A 268 -12.78 13.07 -9.96
CA SER A 268 -14.01 12.99 -10.76
C SER A 268 -14.24 14.22 -11.63
N PHE A 269 -13.54 15.33 -11.32
CA PHE A 269 -13.61 16.55 -12.11
C PHE A 269 -12.31 17.34 -11.96
N ALA A 270 -11.73 17.78 -13.08
CA ALA A 270 -10.52 18.59 -13.15
C ALA A 270 -10.71 19.79 -14.08
N HIS A 271 -10.15 20.95 -13.71
CA HIS A 271 -10.16 22.16 -14.52
C HIS A 271 -8.84 22.96 -14.36
N PRO A 272 -8.09 23.24 -15.44
CA PRO A 272 -8.23 22.58 -16.75
C PRO A 272 -8.00 21.07 -16.64
N SER A 273 -8.60 20.31 -17.55
CA SER A 273 -8.47 18.84 -17.56
C SER A 273 -7.15 18.36 -18.20
N SER A 274 -6.41 19.23 -18.82
CA SER A 274 -5.07 18.97 -19.37
C SER A 274 -4.29 20.29 -19.56
N PRO A 275 -2.95 20.24 -19.65
CA PRO A 275 -2.13 21.43 -19.87
C PRO A 275 -2.45 22.18 -21.17
N GLU A 276 -2.80 21.48 -22.25
CA GLU A 276 -3.14 22.07 -23.54
C GLU A 276 -4.41 22.93 -23.46
N LYS A 277 -5.27 22.66 -22.49
CA LYS A 277 -6.48 23.45 -22.21
C LYS A 277 -6.24 24.60 -21.22
N ALA A 278 -5.04 24.71 -20.65
CA ALA A 278 -4.76 25.67 -19.60
C ALA A 278 -4.94 27.13 -20.06
N SER A 279 -4.50 27.47 -21.27
CA SER A 279 -4.66 28.84 -21.82
C SER A 279 -6.11 29.24 -22.10
N LYS A 280 -7.02 28.24 -22.20
CA LYS A 280 -8.46 28.45 -22.45
C LYS A 280 -9.29 28.33 -21.16
N ALA A 281 -8.69 27.86 -20.09
CA ALA A 281 -9.35 27.65 -18.80
C ALA A 281 -9.10 28.89 -17.94
N ALA A 282 -9.91 29.92 -18.12
CA ALA A 282 -9.78 31.16 -17.40
C ALA A 282 -10.38 31.06 -16.01
N PHE A 283 -9.57 31.34 -15.00
CA PHE A 283 -10.04 31.65 -13.66
C PHE A 283 -10.13 33.17 -13.50
N LYS A 284 -11.16 33.63 -12.76
CA LYS A 284 -11.33 35.03 -12.36
C LYS A 284 -11.18 35.09 -10.85
N PHE A 285 -10.16 35.78 -10.39
CA PHE A 285 -9.90 35.94 -8.98
C PHE A 285 -10.33 37.32 -8.52
N ARG A 286 -11.08 37.39 -7.41
CA ARG A 286 -11.56 38.64 -6.80
C ARG A 286 -11.20 38.66 -5.33
N LYS A 287 -10.60 39.77 -4.89
CA LYS A 287 -10.47 40.12 -3.50
C LYS A 287 -11.68 40.96 -3.10
N GLN A 288 -12.43 40.52 -2.10
CA GLN A 288 -13.59 41.22 -1.56
C GLN A 288 -13.31 41.74 -0.14
N ASN A 289 -14.15 42.62 0.37
CA ASN A 289 -14.02 43.16 1.74
C ASN A 289 -14.05 42.07 2.82
N THR A 290 -14.70 40.93 2.55
CA THR A 290 -14.90 39.84 3.52
C THR A 290 -14.09 38.57 3.18
N GLY A 291 -13.28 38.61 2.11
CA GLY A 291 -12.51 37.42 1.72
C GLY A 291 -12.13 37.35 0.25
N TYR A 292 -12.12 36.17 -0.30
CA TYR A 292 -11.65 35.88 -1.65
C TYR A 292 -12.64 35.00 -2.42
N GLU A 293 -12.75 35.23 -3.72
CA GLU A 293 -13.49 34.37 -4.65
C GLU A 293 -12.63 33.99 -5.84
N LEU A 294 -12.76 32.76 -6.28
CA LEU A 294 -12.17 32.23 -7.51
C LEU A 294 -13.26 31.59 -8.36
N GLU A 295 -13.56 32.24 -9.48
CA GLU A 295 -14.63 31.82 -10.40
C GLU A 295 -14.04 31.12 -11.63
N PHE A 296 -14.69 30.08 -12.10
CA PHE A 296 -14.45 29.46 -13.41
C PHE A 296 -15.69 28.78 -13.96
N ASN A 297 -15.70 28.51 -15.27
CA ASN A 297 -16.78 27.81 -15.95
C ASN A 297 -16.26 26.49 -16.55
N SER A 298 -17.11 25.47 -16.54
CA SER A 298 -16.91 24.24 -17.30
C SER A 298 -18.19 23.90 -18.03
N GLY A 299 -18.19 24.09 -19.34
CA GLY A 299 -19.41 24.09 -20.14
C GLY A 299 -20.38 25.19 -19.66
N SER A 300 -21.64 24.82 -19.40
CA SER A 300 -22.67 25.71 -18.88
C SER A 300 -22.67 25.84 -17.34
N ILE A 301 -21.78 25.14 -16.65
CA ILE A 301 -21.75 25.15 -15.18
C ILE A 301 -20.74 26.18 -14.71
N LYS A 302 -21.18 27.04 -13.79
CA LYS A 302 -20.34 28.03 -13.12
C LYS A 302 -19.97 27.56 -11.73
N TYR A 303 -18.69 27.66 -11.40
CA TYR A 303 -18.09 27.29 -10.12
C TYR A 303 -17.50 28.53 -9.47
N ILE A 304 -17.73 28.71 -8.17
CA ILE A 304 -17.17 29.81 -7.38
C ILE A 304 -16.63 29.22 -6.08
N LEU A 305 -15.30 29.09 -6.00
CA LEU A 305 -14.63 28.84 -4.73
C LEU A 305 -14.64 30.15 -3.94
N TYR A 306 -14.97 30.08 -2.65
CA TYR A 306 -14.92 31.23 -1.78
C TYR A 306 -14.20 30.91 -0.48
N GLU A 307 -13.57 31.92 0.07
CA GLU A 307 -12.94 31.89 1.38
C GLU A 307 -13.21 33.21 2.10
N THR A 308 -13.75 33.12 3.31
CA THR A 308 -13.92 34.23 4.24
C THR A 308 -13.10 33.98 5.50
N ALA A 309 -13.14 34.89 6.49
CA ALA A 309 -12.47 34.67 7.77
C ALA A 309 -12.90 33.35 8.42
N ASP A 310 -14.20 33.01 8.35
CA ASP A 310 -14.77 31.88 9.08
C ASP A 310 -15.11 30.66 8.20
N ASN A 311 -15.21 30.83 6.90
CA ASN A 311 -15.77 29.82 6.01
C ASN A 311 -14.93 29.64 4.73
N VAL A 312 -14.95 28.42 4.24
CA VAL A 312 -14.46 28.05 2.89
C VAL A 312 -15.52 27.18 2.23
N GLY A 313 -15.64 27.25 0.91
CA GLY A 313 -16.58 26.41 0.20
C GLY A 313 -16.54 26.59 -1.30
N ILE A 314 -17.48 25.92 -1.99
CA ILE A 314 -17.69 26.04 -3.42
C ILE A 314 -19.18 26.14 -3.74
N LYS A 315 -19.55 27.17 -4.47
CA LYS A 315 -20.89 27.33 -5.07
C LYS A 315 -20.86 26.80 -6.49
N ILE A 316 -21.82 25.95 -6.81
CA ILE A 316 -21.99 25.34 -8.14
C ILE A 316 -23.33 25.80 -8.68
N ASN A 317 -23.29 26.57 -9.78
CA ASN A 317 -24.48 27.07 -10.43
C ASN A 317 -24.74 26.29 -11.74
N VAL A 318 -25.84 25.57 -11.80
CA VAL A 318 -26.32 24.84 -12.95
C VAL A 318 -27.63 25.45 -13.40
N ASN A 319 -27.65 26.17 -14.51
CA ASN A 319 -28.86 26.81 -15.09
C ASN A 319 -29.63 27.67 -14.07
N GLY A 320 -28.90 28.45 -13.27
CA GLY A 320 -29.50 29.32 -12.24
C GLY A 320 -29.75 28.66 -10.88
N LYS A 321 -29.71 27.33 -10.79
CA LYS A 321 -29.84 26.62 -9.51
C LYS A 321 -28.47 26.53 -8.84
N ILE A 322 -28.32 27.17 -7.68
CA ILE A 322 -27.10 27.24 -6.90
C ILE A 322 -27.11 26.14 -5.82
N SER A 323 -26.05 25.36 -5.78
CA SER A 323 -25.72 24.45 -4.69
C SER A 323 -24.49 24.99 -3.97
N ASP A 324 -24.54 25.20 -2.67
CA ASP A 324 -23.42 25.62 -1.85
C ASP A 324 -22.88 24.45 -1.04
N TRP A 325 -21.61 24.11 -1.26
CA TRP A 325 -20.93 23.03 -0.54
C TRP A 325 -19.87 23.65 0.39
N GLN A 326 -20.25 23.82 1.63
CA GLN A 326 -19.36 24.28 2.68
C GLN A 326 -18.21 23.32 2.89
N GLY A 327 -17.02 23.86 3.19
CA GLY A 327 -15.80 23.11 3.43
C GLY A 327 -15.51 22.94 4.94
N ILE A 328 -14.80 21.85 5.25
CA ILE A 328 -14.22 21.55 6.56
C ILE A 328 -12.77 21.09 6.36
N ALA A 329 -11.97 21.05 7.43
CA ALA A 329 -10.57 20.60 7.39
C ALA A 329 -9.73 21.34 6.33
N LYS A 330 -9.92 22.67 6.24
CA LYS A 330 -9.20 23.54 5.30
C LYS A 330 -7.69 23.48 5.53
N LYS A 331 -6.92 23.40 4.44
CA LYS A 331 -5.46 23.57 4.37
C LYS A 331 -5.13 24.58 3.28
N GLY A 332 -4.27 25.52 3.56
CA GLY A 332 -3.93 26.62 2.63
C GLY A 332 -4.97 27.72 2.55
N THR A 333 -4.86 28.66 1.59
CA THR A 333 -5.72 29.83 1.45
C THR A 333 -5.74 30.35 0.01
N LEU A 334 -6.87 30.97 -0.42
CA LEU A 334 -6.98 31.72 -1.67
C LEU A 334 -6.13 33.00 -1.68
N ASP A 335 -5.74 33.52 -0.50
CA ASP A 335 -4.88 34.70 -0.42
C ASP A 335 -3.55 34.51 -1.17
N THR A 336 -3.05 33.28 -1.27
CA THR A 336 -1.86 32.95 -2.04
C THR A 336 -1.95 33.37 -3.51
N LEU A 337 -3.16 33.53 -4.08
CA LEU A 337 -3.35 33.98 -5.45
C LEU A 337 -3.02 35.47 -5.63
N THR A 338 -3.05 36.27 -4.57
CA THR A 338 -2.67 37.68 -4.61
C THR A 338 -1.18 37.88 -4.89
N HIS A 339 -0.35 36.92 -4.52
CA HIS A 339 1.12 37.00 -4.57
C HIS A 339 1.75 36.16 -5.69
N ASN A 340 0.92 35.40 -6.43
CA ASN A 340 1.39 34.53 -7.50
C ASN A 340 0.80 34.97 -8.85
N LYS A 341 1.62 34.91 -9.89
CA LYS A 341 1.16 35.12 -11.26
C LYS A 341 0.90 33.79 -11.93
N PHE A 342 -0.27 33.65 -12.52
CA PHE A 342 -0.68 32.48 -13.30
C PHE A 342 -1.08 32.91 -14.69
N ILE A 343 -0.76 32.09 -15.69
CA ILE A 343 -1.08 32.42 -17.10
C ILE A 343 -2.60 32.31 -17.39
N ASN A 344 -3.34 31.64 -16.53
CA ASN A 344 -4.77 31.37 -16.69
C ASN A 344 -5.64 31.97 -15.57
N VAL A 345 -5.12 32.95 -14.84
CA VAL A 345 -5.88 33.70 -13.83
C VAL A 345 -5.93 35.17 -14.17
N THR A 346 -7.11 35.77 -14.19
CA THR A 346 -7.35 37.22 -14.27
C THR A 346 -7.78 37.75 -12.93
N ASN A 347 -7.17 38.85 -12.48
CA ASN A 347 -7.58 39.57 -11.26
C ASN A 347 -8.62 40.63 -11.64
N GLU A 348 -9.76 40.64 -10.94
CA GLU A 348 -10.85 41.58 -11.11
C GLU A 348 -11.09 42.42 -9.83
#